data_7ff22395cd289f2cdf97ecc84b0ec0e2
#
_entry.id   7ff22395cd289f2cdf97ecc84b0ec0e2
#
_cell.length_a   1.000
_cell.length_b   1.000
_cell.length_c   1.000
_cell.angle_alpha   90.00
_cell.angle_beta   90.00
_cell.angle_gamma   90.00
#
_symmetry.space_group_name_H-M   'P 1'
#
loop_
_entity.id
_entity.type
_entity.pdbx_description
1 polymer ?
#
loop_
_entity_poly.entity_id
_entity_poly.type
_entity_poly.pdbx_seq_one_letter_code
_entity_poly.pdbx_strand_id
1 'polypeptide(L)'
;MNKFLNGLTDATNIGYTENGAITHRTTKSDLLDMFAMGGAYRTRSDEDVILLFKKAYTENPVYALKCLFYLRDVRGGQGERRFFRICTKWLANYDTKAMRRNLRYVPMFGRYDDLYVFVGTALEKDAFELMKNQLALDVSCKTPSLLAKWLKSENTSSQKSRELANKTRIAFGMNHKQYRKTLSILRERINVLERLMSENHWDEIEFDKIPSRAGMIYKNAFARHDIERMKQDPTVQSYTDFAKDNTTKVNAKTLYPYECVAEAMKVMRCDYGWYGHTYSKNVDLNDTNRLMVNKYWDNLEDYFNDATFNGMAIVDTSGSMCGSNADAPINVAISLGMYCAEKAKGPYNGHFITFSSNPTFVKIEGVDFCDKVYRMSQADWGGSTNVEAAFDMMLDVAIKNHLSQDEIPENLIIISDMEFNSCVTSGTRSTSCWGGCGGVKDTLFEAMAKKWASYGYKMPRLTFWNVQARQNNIPMRDDGRVTYVSGMSPVIFEQVMKGLTAWDLMMDKLDSPRYEVIC
;
A
#
# COMPACT_ATOMS: atom_id res chain seq x y z
N MET A 1 -13.48 18.69 29.59
CA MET A 1 -12.83 19.79 28.86
C MET A 1 -13.91 20.72 28.31
N ASN A 2 -13.69 22.03 28.31
CA ASN A 2 -14.70 23.02 27.90
C ASN A 2 -14.91 22.94 26.38
N LYS A 3 -16.17 22.72 25.93
CA LYS A 3 -16.51 22.59 24.49
C LYS A 3 -16.11 23.82 23.68
N PHE A 4 -16.15 25.02 24.26
CA PHE A 4 -15.73 26.25 23.59
C PHE A 4 -14.21 26.28 23.34
N LEU A 5 -13.40 25.88 24.34
CA LEU A 5 -11.94 25.78 24.19
C LEU A 5 -11.55 24.73 23.13
N ASN A 6 -12.26 23.60 23.12
CA ASN A 6 -12.06 22.61 22.04
C ASN A 6 -12.39 23.18 20.68
N GLY A 7 -13.53 23.89 20.54
CA GLY A 7 -13.90 24.56 19.30
C GLY A 7 -12.90 25.63 18.82
N LEU A 8 -12.30 26.38 19.76
CA LEU A 8 -11.23 27.32 19.43
C LEU A 8 -9.95 26.59 18.95
N THR A 9 -9.60 25.49 19.61
CA THR A 9 -8.44 24.65 19.21
C THR A 9 -8.67 24.05 17.83
N ASP A 10 -9.86 23.55 17.54
CA ASP A 10 -10.22 23.02 16.23
C ASP A 10 -10.23 24.11 15.14
N ALA A 11 -10.66 25.32 15.48
CA ALA A 11 -10.64 26.47 14.58
C ALA A 11 -9.22 26.89 14.16
N THR A 12 -8.21 26.69 15.02
CA THR A 12 -6.81 26.96 14.65
C THR A 12 -6.25 25.97 13.63
N ASN A 13 -6.79 24.76 13.58
CA ASN A 13 -6.33 23.64 12.74
C ASN A 13 -4.82 23.31 12.92
N ILE A 14 -4.23 23.70 14.04
CA ILE A 14 -2.82 23.45 14.35
C ILE A 14 -2.69 22.13 15.10
N GLY A 15 -1.80 21.27 14.62
CA GLY A 15 -1.35 20.04 15.25
C GLY A 15 0.18 20.03 15.38
N TYR A 16 0.68 18.97 15.97
CA TYR A 16 2.13 18.73 16.07
C TYR A 16 2.40 17.26 15.76
N THR A 17 3.47 17.00 15.04
CA THR A 17 4.01 15.64 14.86
C THR A 17 4.57 15.11 16.18
N GLU A 18 4.84 13.80 16.29
CA GLU A 18 5.53 13.23 17.46
C GLU A 18 6.89 13.89 17.70
N ASN A 19 7.56 14.35 16.64
CA ASN A 19 8.85 15.02 16.70
C ASN A 19 8.76 16.56 16.79
N GLY A 20 7.54 17.09 17.03
CA GLY A 20 7.31 18.50 17.38
C GLY A 20 7.19 19.47 16.19
N ALA A 21 7.15 19.00 14.93
CA ALA A 21 6.87 19.88 13.80
C ALA A 21 5.42 20.37 13.84
N ILE A 22 5.21 21.64 13.46
CA ILE A 22 3.88 22.20 13.25
C ILE A 22 3.25 21.55 12.02
N THR A 23 2.03 21.09 12.15
CA THR A 23 1.23 20.46 11.09
C THR A 23 -0.22 20.94 11.16
N HIS A 24 -1.03 20.61 10.17
CA HIS A 24 -2.48 20.77 10.26
C HIS A 24 -3.13 19.46 10.72
N ARG A 25 -4.26 19.55 11.44
CA ARG A 25 -5.01 18.38 11.92
C ARG A 25 -5.92 17.79 10.85
N THR A 26 -6.33 18.60 9.89
CA THR A 26 -7.27 18.24 8.83
C THR A 26 -7.04 19.13 7.62
N THR A 27 -7.38 18.62 6.44
CA THR A 27 -7.47 19.39 5.19
C THR A 27 -8.66 20.35 5.16
N LYS A 28 -9.54 20.32 6.17
CA LYS A 28 -10.86 20.97 6.29
C LYS A 28 -11.97 20.29 5.47
N SER A 29 -11.71 19.14 4.86
CA SER A 29 -12.70 18.21 4.35
C SER A 29 -12.46 16.85 4.97
N ASP A 30 -13.45 16.32 5.68
CA ASP A 30 -13.37 15.00 6.30
C ASP A 30 -13.29 13.89 5.22
N LEU A 31 -13.87 14.15 4.04
CA LEU A 31 -13.78 13.25 2.89
C LEU A 31 -12.35 13.20 2.33
N LEU A 32 -11.71 14.35 2.14
CA LEU A 32 -10.34 14.42 1.68
C LEU A 32 -9.37 13.84 2.73
N ASP A 33 -9.61 14.06 4.01
CA ASP A 33 -8.85 13.45 5.10
C ASP A 33 -8.92 11.92 5.04
N MET A 34 -10.12 11.36 4.78
CA MET A 34 -10.29 9.91 4.60
C MET A 34 -9.52 9.39 3.38
N PHE A 35 -9.56 10.10 2.26
CA PHE A 35 -8.82 9.72 1.05
C PHE A 35 -7.30 9.80 1.28
N ALA A 36 -6.83 10.87 1.91
CA ALA A 36 -5.42 11.14 2.16
C ALA A 36 -4.77 10.19 3.19
N MET A 37 -5.55 9.66 4.16
CA MET A 37 -5.00 8.90 5.29
C MET A 37 -5.50 7.46 5.37
N GLY A 38 -6.64 7.13 4.77
CA GLY A 38 -7.30 5.84 4.97
C GLY A 38 -6.44 4.63 4.62
N GLY A 39 -5.58 4.72 3.60
CA GLY A 39 -4.64 3.67 3.21
C GLY A 39 -3.51 3.43 4.22
N ALA A 40 -3.24 4.39 5.10
CA ALA A 40 -2.18 4.33 6.10
C ALA A 40 -2.70 3.96 7.52
N TYR A 41 -4.00 3.74 7.71
CA TYR A 41 -4.63 3.48 9.03
C TYR A 41 -4.52 2.03 9.51
N ARG A 42 -3.53 1.26 9.05
CA ARG A 42 -3.39 -0.18 9.33
C ARG A 42 -3.20 -0.52 10.80
N THR A 43 -2.50 0.33 11.53
CA THR A 43 -2.16 0.14 12.95
C THR A 43 -3.07 0.92 13.91
N ARG A 44 -3.94 1.78 13.38
CA ARG A 44 -4.88 2.57 14.17
C ARG A 44 -5.96 1.69 14.81
N SER A 45 -6.54 2.15 15.93
CA SER A 45 -7.64 1.46 16.59
C SER A 45 -8.88 1.33 15.69
N ASP A 46 -9.78 0.39 15.99
CA ASP A 46 -11.02 0.25 15.25
C ASP A 46 -11.91 1.49 15.41
N GLU A 47 -11.85 2.14 16.57
CA GLU A 47 -12.55 3.38 16.89
C GLU A 47 -12.07 4.55 16.04
N ASP A 48 -10.75 4.70 15.86
CA ASP A 48 -10.17 5.73 15.01
C ASP A 48 -10.57 5.54 13.54
N VAL A 49 -10.53 4.29 13.05
CA VAL A 49 -10.97 3.93 11.70
C VAL A 49 -12.44 4.28 11.48
N ILE A 50 -13.31 3.91 12.44
CA ILE A 50 -14.74 4.24 12.39
C ILE A 50 -14.95 5.75 12.44
N LEU A 51 -14.21 6.48 13.30
CA LEU A 51 -14.34 7.91 13.43
C LEU A 51 -14.00 8.65 12.15
N LEU A 52 -12.89 8.29 11.49
CA LEU A 52 -12.47 8.85 10.21
C LEU A 52 -13.55 8.62 9.14
N PHE A 53 -14.01 7.38 8.99
CA PHE A 53 -15.07 7.04 8.04
C PHE A 53 -16.39 7.75 8.35
N LYS A 54 -16.81 7.78 9.63
CA LYS A 54 -18.06 8.41 10.06
C LYS A 54 -18.10 9.90 9.73
N LYS A 55 -17.00 10.62 9.93
CA LYS A 55 -16.89 12.03 9.58
C LYS A 55 -17.05 12.24 8.07
N ALA A 56 -16.31 11.51 7.25
CA ALA A 56 -16.44 11.54 5.79
C ALA A 56 -17.87 11.16 5.33
N TYR A 57 -18.47 10.16 5.96
CA TYR A 57 -19.84 9.71 5.67
C TYR A 57 -20.89 10.79 6.03
N THR A 58 -20.65 11.57 7.08
CA THR A 58 -21.51 12.68 7.48
C THR A 58 -21.39 13.86 6.52
N GLU A 59 -20.19 14.13 5.97
CA GLU A 59 -19.95 15.18 4.98
C GLU A 59 -20.60 14.83 3.65
N ASN A 60 -20.32 13.65 3.11
CA ASN A 60 -20.93 13.15 1.87
C ASN A 60 -21.00 11.62 1.85
N PRO A 61 -22.19 11.02 2.10
CA PRO A 61 -22.34 9.57 2.17
C PRO A 61 -21.91 8.82 0.92
N VAL A 62 -22.24 9.34 -0.27
CA VAL A 62 -21.96 8.67 -1.55
C VAL A 62 -20.45 8.65 -1.81
N TYR A 63 -19.78 9.80 -1.70
CA TYR A 63 -18.34 9.86 -1.91
C TYR A 63 -17.55 9.13 -0.83
N ALA A 64 -18.02 9.13 0.42
CA ALA A 64 -17.40 8.32 1.48
C ALA A 64 -17.50 6.81 1.17
N LEU A 65 -18.62 6.35 0.61
CA LEU A 65 -18.76 4.97 0.14
C LEU A 65 -17.83 4.69 -1.05
N LYS A 66 -17.80 5.54 -2.06
CA LYS A 66 -16.87 5.40 -3.19
C LYS A 66 -15.42 5.33 -2.69
N CYS A 67 -15.04 6.22 -1.78
CA CYS A 67 -13.71 6.21 -1.16
C CYS A 67 -13.45 4.91 -0.38
N LEU A 68 -14.42 4.41 0.40
CA LEU A 68 -14.32 3.14 1.11
C LEU A 68 -14.07 1.96 0.16
N PHE A 69 -14.80 1.91 -0.96
CA PHE A 69 -14.61 0.88 -1.98
C PHE A 69 -13.28 1.06 -2.74
N TYR A 70 -12.84 2.29 -3.02
CA TYR A 70 -11.51 2.58 -3.56
C TYR A 70 -10.39 2.07 -2.63
N LEU A 71 -10.49 2.35 -1.32
CA LEU A 71 -9.52 1.83 -0.35
C LEU A 71 -9.46 0.29 -0.37
N ARG A 72 -10.59 -0.40 -0.61
CA ARG A 72 -10.64 -1.86 -0.68
C ARG A 72 -10.20 -2.43 -2.01
N ASP A 73 -10.39 -1.73 -3.09
CA ASP A 73 -10.22 -2.25 -4.43
C ASP A 73 -8.81 -2.85 -4.65
N VAL A 74 -8.79 -4.16 -4.93
CA VAL A 74 -7.55 -4.95 -5.12
C VAL A 74 -6.92 -4.77 -6.50
N ARG A 75 -7.62 -4.13 -7.45
CA ARG A 75 -7.17 -3.98 -8.84
C ARG A 75 -6.87 -2.54 -9.22
N GLY A 76 -7.72 -1.61 -8.82
CA GLY A 76 -7.59 -0.20 -9.20
C GLY A 76 -7.48 0.75 -8.01
N GLY A 77 -7.28 0.24 -6.80
CA GLY A 77 -7.20 1.02 -5.57
C GLY A 77 -6.10 0.57 -4.62
N GLN A 78 -6.35 0.72 -3.33
CA GLN A 78 -5.35 0.54 -2.28
C GLN A 78 -5.21 -0.92 -1.80
N GLY A 79 -6.20 -1.80 -2.06
CA GLY A 79 -6.23 -3.16 -1.55
C GLY A 79 -6.37 -3.28 -0.03
N GLU A 80 -6.80 -2.21 0.64
CA GLU A 80 -6.85 -2.11 2.11
C GLU A 80 -8.04 -2.88 2.66
N ARG A 81 -7.76 -3.98 3.35
CA ARG A 81 -8.79 -4.91 3.78
C ARG A 81 -9.32 -4.62 5.19
N ARG A 82 -8.42 -4.28 6.12
CA ARG A 82 -8.82 -4.06 7.52
C ARG A 82 -9.76 -2.87 7.65
N PHE A 83 -9.37 -1.72 7.08
CA PHE A 83 -10.17 -0.50 7.07
C PHE A 83 -11.57 -0.76 6.50
N PHE A 84 -11.65 -1.39 5.33
CA PHE A 84 -12.91 -1.72 4.67
C PHE A 84 -13.81 -2.61 5.54
N ARG A 85 -13.26 -3.66 6.15
CA ARG A 85 -14.03 -4.61 6.97
C ARG A 85 -14.59 -3.97 8.24
N ILE A 86 -13.84 -3.10 8.89
CA ILE A 86 -14.27 -2.37 10.08
C ILE A 86 -15.43 -1.43 9.71
N CYS A 87 -15.23 -0.60 8.68
CA CYS A 87 -16.23 0.39 8.26
C CYS A 87 -17.51 -0.25 7.74
N THR A 88 -17.42 -1.31 6.92
CA THR A 88 -18.60 -2.01 6.39
C THR A 88 -19.39 -2.72 7.48
N LYS A 89 -18.71 -3.30 8.48
CA LYS A 89 -19.37 -3.89 9.65
C LYS A 89 -20.11 -2.84 10.48
N TRP A 90 -19.49 -1.70 10.71
CA TRP A 90 -20.12 -0.58 11.41
C TRP A 90 -21.31 -0.05 10.61
N LEU A 91 -21.15 0.19 9.31
CA LEU A 91 -22.19 0.73 8.43
C LEU A 91 -23.40 -0.21 8.31
N ALA A 92 -23.18 -1.53 8.33
CA ALA A 92 -24.25 -2.53 8.29
C ALA A 92 -25.26 -2.38 9.44
N ASN A 93 -24.85 -1.79 10.57
CA ASN A 93 -25.72 -1.53 11.71
C ASN A 93 -26.13 -0.04 11.81
N TYR A 94 -25.32 0.89 11.25
CA TYR A 94 -25.59 2.32 11.30
C TYR A 94 -26.52 2.79 10.19
N ASP A 95 -26.22 2.42 8.94
CA ASP A 95 -27.08 2.64 7.76
C ASP A 95 -27.17 1.35 6.94
N THR A 96 -27.99 0.44 7.43
CA THR A 96 -28.22 -0.87 6.82
C THR A 96 -28.72 -0.76 5.38
N LYS A 97 -29.50 0.29 5.04
CA LYS A 97 -30.06 0.46 3.69
C LYS A 97 -28.96 0.80 2.69
N ALA A 98 -28.08 1.74 3.02
CA ALA A 98 -26.96 2.13 2.16
C ALA A 98 -26.01 0.93 1.95
N MET A 99 -25.65 0.20 3.04
CA MET A 99 -24.76 -0.96 2.90
C MET A 99 -25.41 -2.10 2.11
N ARG A 100 -26.73 -2.33 2.27
CA ARG A 100 -27.48 -3.35 1.50
C ARG A 100 -27.45 -3.08 -0.01
N ARG A 101 -27.61 -1.83 -0.45
CA ARG A 101 -27.53 -1.45 -1.88
C ARG A 101 -26.17 -1.81 -2.48
N ASN A 102 -25.10 -1.65 -1.69
CA ASN A 102 -23.71 -1.85 -2.11
C ASN A 102 -23.16 -3.26 -1.84
N LEU A 103 -23.91 -4.13 -1.16
CA LEU A 103 -23.44 -5.45 -0.72
C LEU A 103 -22.94 -6.34 -1.87
N ARG A 104 -23.64 -6.33 -3.02
CA ARG A 104 -23.28 -7.10 -4.22
C ARG A 104 -21.94 -6.72 -4.82
N TYR A 105 -21.45 -5.52 -4.55
CA TYR A 105 -20.18 -5.02 -5.07
C TYR A 105 -18.97 -5.39 -4.19
N VAL A 106 -19.20 -5.87 -2.96
CA VAL A 106 -18.12 -6.28 -2.05
C VAL A 106 -17.17 -7.31 -2.69
N PRO A 107 -17.62 -8.39 -3.33
CA PRO A 107 -16.71 -9.33 -4.01
C PRO A 107 -16.07 -8.76 -5.27
N MET A 108 -16.68 -7.77 -5.91
CA MET A 108 -16.18 -7.14 -7.15
C MET A 108 -14.92 -6.30 -6.88
N PHE A 109 -14.91 -5.52 -5.81
CA PHE A 109 -13.77 -4.69 -5.41
C PHE A 109 -12.79 -5.42 -4.48
N GLY A 110 -13.30 -6.39 -3.71
CA GLY A 110 -12.54 -7.19 -2.76
C GLY A 110 -12.51 -8.67 -3.12
N ARG A 111 -12.98 -9.48 -2.16
CA ARG A 111 -13.04 -10.93 -2.27
C ARG A 111 -14.33 -11.44 -1.63
N TYR A 112 -14.77 -12.63 -2.01
CA TYR A 112 -15.96 -13.24 -1.41
C TYR A 112 -15.85 -13.46 0.11
N ASP A 113 -14.64 -13.64 0.66
CA ASP A 113 -14.47 -13.78 2.11
C ASP A 113 -14.65 -12.46 2.89
N ASP A 114 -14.72 -11.32 2.21
CA ASP A 114 -15.10 -10.05 2.84
C ASP A 114 -16.58 -10.04 3.24
N LEU A 115 -17.43 -10.85 2.60
CA LEU A 115 -18.85 -11.00 2.97
C LEU A 115 -19.05 -11.60 4.39
N TYR A 116 -18.07 -12.34 4.91
CA TYR A 116 -18.15 -12.84 6.28
C TYR A 116 -18.09 -11.78 7.37
N VAL A 117 -17.73 -10.55 7.02
CA VAL A 117 -17.75 -9.41 7.95
C VAL A 117 -19.16 -9.11 8.45
N PHE A 118 -20.18 -9.44 7.63
CA PHE A 118 -21.58 -9.20 7.96
C PHE A 118 -22.20 -10.23 8.90
N VAL A 119 -21.47 -11.30 9.25
CA VAL A 119 -21.91 -12.28 10.24
C VAL A 119 -22.05 -11.61 11.61
N GLY A 120 -23.24 -11.71 12.21
CA GLY A 120 -23.60 -11.02 13.45
C GLY A 120 -24.06 -9.56 13.25
N THR A 121 -24.31 -9.12 12.03
CA THR A 121 -24.91 -7.81 11.71
C THR A 121 -26.33 -7.96 11.14
N ALA A 122 -27.00 -6.82 10.94
CA ALA A 122 -28.33 -6.78 10.30
C ALA A 122 -28.35 -7.34 8.86
N LEU A 123 -27.18 -7.46 8.20
CA LEU A 123 -27.02 -7.94 6.83
C LEU A 123 -26.52 -9.40 6.73
N GLU A 124 -26.49 -10.16 7.83
CA GLU A 124 -26.02 -11.56 7.81
C GLU A 124 -26.79 -12.40 6.80
N LYS A 125 -28.13 -12.31 6.81
CA LYS A 125 -28.99 -13.07 5.88
C LYS A 125 -28.76 -12.63 4.42
N ASP A 126 -28.70 -11.34 4.16
CA ASP A 126 -28.47 -10.79 2.82
C ASP A 126 -27.11 -11.25 2.25
N ALA A 127 -26.06 -11.29 3.09
CA ALA A 127 -24.73 -11.75 2.67
C ALA A 127 -24.70 -13.26 2.34
N PHE A 128 -25.36 -14.09 3.15
CA PHE A 128 -25.45 -15.52 2.85
C PHE A 128 -26.35 -15.81 1.64
N GLU A 129 -27.41 -15.04 1.44
CA GLU A 129 -28.27 -15.17 0.25
C GLU A 129 -27.49 -14.80 -1.02
N LEU A 130 -26.72 -13.71 -1.00
CA LEU A 130 -25.83 -13.33 -2.10
C LEU A 130 -24.85 -14.46 -2.44
N MET A 131 -24.19 -15.04 -1.43
CA MET A 131 -23.26 -16.16 -1.62
C MET A 131 -23.98 -17.41 -2.15
N LYS A 132 -25.21 -17.71 -1.66
CA LYS A 132 -26.01 -18.87 -2.09
C LYS A 132 -26.43 -18.73 -3.56
N ASN A 133 -26.89 -17.55 -3.96
CA ASN A 133 -27.30 -17.26 -5.33
C ASN A 133 -26.10 -17.37 -6.29
N GLN A 134 -24.94 -16.84 -5.89
CA GLN A 134 -23.71 -17.00 -6.67
C GLN A 134 -23.27 -18.47 -6.75
N LEU A 135 -23.39 -19.24 -5.68
CA LEU A 135 -23.07 -20.68 -5.70
C LEU A 135 -23.96 -21.45 -6.69
N ALA A 136 -25.24 -21.13 -6.74
CA ALA A 136 -26.17 -21.75 -7.69
C ALA A 136 -25.78 -21.45 -9.15
N LEU A 137 -25.38 -20.20 -9.43
CA LEU A 137 -24.81 -19.82 -10.75
C LEU A 137 -23.53 -20.59 -11.05
N ASP A 138 -22.59 -20.66 -10.10
CA ASP A 138 -21.30 -21.34 -10.27
C ASP A 138 -21.46 -22.83 -10.56
N VAL A 139 -22.44 -23.49 -9.93
CA VAL A 139 -22.73 -24.93 -10.17
C VAL A 139 -23.17 -25.18 -11.62
N SER A 140 -23.98 -24.28 -12.18
CA SER A 140 -24.51 -24.39 -13.54
C SER A 140 -23.57 -23.80 -14.61
N CYS A 141 -22.61 -22.95 -14.22
CA CYS A 141 -21.72 -22.23 -15.15
C CYS A 141 -20.52 -23.08 -15.55
N LYS A 142 -20.07 -22.94 -16.83
CA LYS A 142 -18.86 -23.60 -17.31
C LYS A 142 -17.60 -23.00 -16.64
N THR A 143 -17.59 -21.70 -16.39
CA THR A 143 -16.49 -20.97 -15.74
C THR A 143 -16.98 -20.36 -14.41
N PRO A 144 -16.89 -21.10 -13.29
CA PRO A 144 -17.35 -20.61 -11.99
C PRO A 144 -16.57 -19.40 -11.51
N SER A 145 -17.21 -18.62 -10.63
CA SER A 145 -16.53 -17.53 -9.91
C SER A 145 -15.52 -18.09 -8.87
N LEU A 146 -14.76 -17.19 -8.25
CA LEU A 146 -13.84 -17.57 -7.18
C LEU A 146 -14.54 -17.79 -5.82
N LEU A 147 -15.89 -17.84 -5.75
CA LEU A 147 -16.61 -18.02 -4.50
C LEU A 147 -16.15 -19.27 -3.75
N ALA A 148 -16.10 -20.44 -4.44
CA ALA A 148 -15.72 -21.70 -3.81
C ALA A 148 -14.31 -21.70 -3.21
N LYS A 149 -13.36 -20.92 -3.78
CA LYS A 149 -12.02 -20.72 -3.19
C LYS A 149 -12.12 -20.05 -1.82
N TRP A 150 -13.01 -19.09 -1.64
CA TRP A 150 -13.11 -18.25 -0.43
C TRP A 150 -14.11 -18.77 0.59
N LEU A 151 -15.03 -19.66 0.23
CA LEU A 151 -15.91 -20.33 1.19
C LEU A 151 -15.11 -21.16 2.18
N LYS A 152 -15.49 -21.08 3.47
CA LYS A 152 -14.78 -21.79 4.54
C LYS A 152 -15.03 -23.28 4.49
N SER A 153 -13.99 -24.08 4.76
CA SER A 153 -14.07 -25.54 4.82
C SER A 153 -14.41 -26.00 6.24
N GLU A 154 -15.18 -27.08 6.35
CA GLU A 154 -15.53 -27.67 7.64
C GLU A 154 -14.35 -28.40 8.29
N ASN A 155 -13.44 -28.96 7.47
CA ASN A 155 -12.27 -29.72 7.90
C ASN A 155 -11.03 -28.82 7.95
N THR A 156 -11.03 -27.79 8.81
CA THR A 156 -9.89 -26.89 9.01
C THR A 156 -9.49 -26.85 10.48
N SER A 157 -8.23 -26.56 10.77
CA SER A 157 -7.73 -26.43 12.15
C SER A 157 -8.35 -25.22 12.88
N SER A 158 -8.68 -24.15 12.17
CA SER A 158 -9.25 -22.93 12.74
C SER A 158 -10.69 -23.12 13.18
N GLN A 159 -10.97 -22.99 14.50
CA GLN A 159 -12.32 -23.05 15.05
C GLN A 159 -13.24 -22.01 14.41
N LYS A 160 -12.80 -20.76 14.32
CA LYS A 160 -13.56 -19.67 13.66
C LYS A 160 -13.94 -20.01 12.22
N SER A 161 -13.03 -20.64 11.47
CA SER A 161 -13.33 -21.06 10.09
C SER A 161 -14.35 -22.18 10.04
N ARG A 162 -14.31 -23.16 10.97
CA ARG A 162 -15.31 -24.23 11.07
C ARG A 162 -16.70 -23.67 11.41
N GLU A 163 -16.78 -22.72 12.35
CA GLU A 163 -18.04 -22.06 12.72
C GLU A 163 -18.65 -21.32 11.53
N LEU A 164 -17.86 -20.55 10.78
CA LEU A 164 -18.31 -19.87 9.57
C LEU A 164 -18.72 -20.85 8.48
N ALA A 165 -18.00 -21.97 8.28
CA ALA A 165 -18.36 -23.02 7.34
C ALA A 165 -19.71 -23.64 7.69
N ASN A 166 -19.94 -23.94 8.97
CA ASN A 166 -21.21 -24.50 9.46
C ASN A 166 -22.38 -23.52 9.24
N LYS A 167 -22.20 -22.22 9.59
CA LYS A 167 -23.21 -21.20 9.31
C LYS A 167 -23.51 -21.09 7.81
N THR A 168 -22.48 -21.09 6.96
CA THR A 168 -22.63 -21.05 5.51
C THR A 168 -23.42 -22.25 4.99
N ARG A 169 -23.05 -23.46 5.43
CA ARG A 169 -23.73 -24.70 5.05
C ARG A 169 -25.21 -24.68 5.40
N ILE A 170 -25.54 -24.26 6.65
CA ILE A 170 -26.92 -24.14 7.11
C ILE A 170 -27.70 -23.12 6.27
N ALA A 171 -27.13 -21.93 6.04
CA ALA A 171 -27.73 -20.88 5.22
C ALA A 171 -27.99 -21.32 3.78
N PHE A 172 -27.13 -22.19 3.23
CA PHE A 172 -27.32 -22.77 1.90
C PHE A 172 -28.35 -23.91 1.87
N GLY A 173 -28.79 -24.40 3.02
CA GLY A 173 -29.72 -25.55 3.15
C GLY A 173 -29.08 -26.88 2.77
N MET A 174 -27.78 -27.04 2.95
CA MET A 174 -27.01 -28.22 2.58
C MET A 174 -26.70 -29.10 3.79
N ASN A 175 -26.62 -30.42 3.58
CA ASN A 175 -25.99 -31.31 4.54
C ASN A 175 -24.45 -31.29 4.38
N HIS A 176 -23.70 -31.87 5.33
CA HIS A 176 -22.23 -31.88 5.34
C HIS A 176 -21.63 -32.50 4.07
N LYS A 177 -22.20 -33.61 3.57
CA LYS A 177 -21.71 -34.29 2.36
C LYS A 177 -21.93 -33.44 1.12
N GLN A 178 -23.12 -32.85 0.98
CA GLN A 178 -23.44 -31.94 -0.14
C GLN A 178 -22.50 -30.75 -0.18
N TYR A 179 -22.32 -30.06 0.95
CA TYR A 179 -21.46 -28.86 1.02
C TYR A 179 -20.01 -29.18 0.61
N ARG A 180 -19.40 -30.21 1.21
CA ARG A 180 -18.02 -30.61 0.88
C ARG A 180 -17.88 -31.06 -0.57
N LYS A 181 -18.81 -31.86 -1.10
CA LYS A 181 -18.75 -32.30 -2.50
C LYS A 181 -18.87 -31.13 -3.48
N THR A 182 -19.79 -30.17 -3.23
CA THR A 182 -19.98 -29.00 -4.06
C THR A 182 -18.69 -28.13 -4.08
N LEU A 183 -18.08 -27.88 -2.90
CA LEU A 183 -16.85 -27.13 -2.85
C LEU A 183 -15.68 -27.83 -3.56
N SER A 184 -15.56 -29.16 -3.42
CA SER A 184 -14.50 -29.93 -4.10
C SER A 184 -14.62 -29.81 -5.62
N ILE A 185 -15.81 -30.04 -6.18
CA ILE A 185 -16.06 -29.95 -7.62
C ILE A 185 -15.80 -28.54 -8.16
N LEU A 186 -16.27 -27.50 -7.45
CA LEU A 186 -16.08 -26.13 -7.91
C LEU A 186 -14.61 -25.68 -7.80
N ARG A 187 -13.88 -26.10 -6.75
CA ARG A 187 -12.44 -25.83 -6.60
C ARG A 187 -11.60 -26.51 -7.66
N GLU A 188 -12.01 -27.70 -8.08
CA GLU A 188 -11.40 -28.39 -9.22
C GLU A 188 -11.62 -27.59 -10.52
N ARG A 189 -12.87 -27.18 -10.81
CA ARG A 189 -13.20 -26.40 -12.02
C ARG A 189 -12.47 -25.07 -12.13
N ILE A 190 -12.17 -24.40 -11.02
CA ILE A 190 -11.41 -23.15 -10.99
C ILE A 190 -9.89 -23.37 -10.81
N ASN A 191 -9.45 -24.61 -10.89
CA ASN A 191 -8.05 -25.02 -10.78
C ASN A 191 -7.31 -24.39 -9.58
N VAL A 192 -7.84 -24.63 -8.35
CA VAL A 192 -7.23 -24.09 -7.13
C VAL A 192 -5.87 -24.75 -6.90
N LEU A 193 -4.80 -23.93 -6.90
CA LEU A 193 -3.41 -24.37 -6.74
C LEU A 193 -3.20 -25.26 -5.51
N GLU A 194 -3.79 -24.86 -4.37
CA GLU A 194 -3.65 -25.60 -3.11
C GLU A 194 -4.24 -27.02 -3.19
N ARG A 195 -5.19 -27.28 -4.12
CA ARG A 195 -5.71 -28.62 -4.38
C ARG A 195 -4.66 -29.48 -5.07
N LEU A 196 -4.08 -28.98 -6.18
CA LEU A 196 -3.02 -29.70 -6.90
C LEU A 196 -1.85 -30.07 -5.98
N MET A 197 -1.43 -29.12 -5.16
CA MET A 197 -0.35 -29.35 -4.16
C MET A 197 -0.74 -30.42 -3.13
N SER A 198 -1.98 -30.44 -2.66
CA SER A 198 -2.47 -31.41 -1.64
C SER A 198 -2.66 -32.82 -2.21
N GLU A 199 -2.94 -32.91 -3.50
CA GLU A 199 -3.14 -34.17 -4.24
C GLU A 199 -1.84 -34.68 -4.87
N ASN A 200 -0.70 -33.93 -4.68
CA ASN A 200 0.62 -34.19 -5.26
C ASN A 200 0.63 -34.19 -6.81
N HIS A 201 -0.25 -33.42 -7.43
CA HIS A 201 -0.28 -33.21 -8.89
C HIS A 201 0.63 -32.02 -9.25
N TRP A 202 1.94 -32.16 -8.99
CA TRP A 202 2.91 -31.09 -9.21
C TRP A 202 3.14 -30.80 -10.69
N ASP A 203 3.00 -31.82 -11.55
CA ASP A 203 3.13 -31.77 -13.01
C ASP A 203 2.05 -30.90 -13.67
N GLU A 204 0.86 -30.83 -13.09
CA GLU A 204 -0.25 -30.01 -13.61
C GLU A 204 -0.11 -28.52 -13.27
N ILE A 205 0.91 -28.12 -12.49
CA ILE A 205 1.11 -26.72 -12.11
C ILE A 205 1.80 -25.92 -13.21
N GLU A 206 1.08 -24.96 -13.80
CA GLU A 206 1.59 -24.02 -14.80
C GLU A 206 2.07 -22.74 -14.10
N PHE A 207 3.40 -22.55 -14.02
CA PHE A 207 4.01 -21.48 -13.20
C PHE A 207 3.65 -20.06 -13.67
N ASP A 208 3.42 -19.83 -14.94
CA ASP A 208 3.00 -18.55 -15.54
C ASP A 208 1.54 -18.17 -15.18
N LYS A 209 0.69 -19.18 -14.85
CA LYS A 209 -0.71 -18.99 -14.49
C LYS A 209 -0.98 -18.88 -12.99
N ILE A 210 0.05 -19.11 -12.16
CA ILE A 210 -0.10 -19.03 -10.70
C ILE A 210 -0.46 -17.60 -10.29
N PRO A 211 -1.45 -17.41 -9.37
CA PRO A 211 -1.72 -16.09 -8.80
C PRO A 211 -0.48 -15.51 -8.09
N SER A 212 -0.22 -14.23 -8.30
CA SER A 212 1.00 -13.51 -7.88
C SER A 212 1.47 -13.85 -6.46
N ARG A 213 0.60 -13.67 -5.45
CA ARG A 213 0.95 -13.96 -4.04
C ARG A 213 1.14 -15.45 -3.78
N ALA A 214 0.38 -16.33 -4.41
CA ALA A 214 0.55 -17.77 -4.24
C ALA A 214 1.92 -18.21 -4.78
N GLY A 215 2.32 -17.72 -5.94
CA GLY A 215 3.63 -17.99 -6.51
C GLY A 215 4.78 -17.56 -5.59
N MET A 216 4.67 -16.37 -5.01
CA MET A 216 5.68 -15.88 -4.06
C MET A 216 5.70 -16.69 -2.76
N ILE A 217 4.54 -17.06 -2.22
CA ILE A 217 4.43 -17.84 -0.97
C ILE A 217 4.94 -19.26 -1.15
N TYR A 218 4.58 -19.92 -2.25
CA TYR A 218 4.87 -21.36 -2.46
C TYR A 218 6.17 -21.63 -3.24
N LYS A 219 6.96 -20.60 -3.60
CA LYS A 219 8.21 -20.76 -4.37
C LYS A 219 9.17 -21.83 -3.81
N ASN A 220 9.29 -21.89 -2.48
CA ASN A 220 10.13 -22.91 -1.82
C ASN A 220 9.54 -24.32 -1.94
N ALA A 221 8.21 -24.46 -2.01
CA ALA A 221 7.56 -25.74 -2.24
C ALA A 221 7.79 -26.21 -3.68
N PHE A 222 7.63 -25.31 -4.65
CA PHE A 222 7.90 -25.62 -6.06
C PHE A 222 9.33 -26.06 -6.27
N ALA A 223 10.32 -25.32 -5.75
CA ALA A 223 11.72 -25.71 -5.85
C ALA A 223 12.00 -27.08 -5.21
N ARG A 224 11.36 -27.41 -4.08
CA ARG A 224 11.54 -28.66 -3.37
C ARG A 224 10.95 -29.86 -4.11
N HIS A 225 9.80 -29.68 -4.76
CA HIS A 225 9.09 -30.74 -5.48
C HIS A 225 9.39 -30.76 -6.99
N ASP A 226 10.36 -29.97 -7.46
CA ASP A 226 10.68 -29.86 -8.88
C ASP A 226 11.14 -31.20 -9.50
N ILE A 227 11.97 -31.97 -8.77
CA ILE A 227 12.40 -33.31 -9.19
C ILE A 227 11.24 -34.29 -9.29
N GLU A 228 10.31 -34.26 -8.33
CA GLU A 228 9.10 -35.08 -8.33
C GLU A 228 8.20 -34.73 -9.51
N ARG A 229 8.00 -33.46 -9.77
CA ARG A 229 7.25 -32.91 -10.90
C ARG A 229 7.79 -33.40 -12.24
N MET A 230 9.10 -33.31 -12.47
CA MET A 230 9.75 -33.80 -13.69
C MET A 230 9.73 -35.34 -13.82
N LYS A 231 9.60 -36.10 -12.71
CA LYS A 231 9.36 -37.54 -12.77
C LYS A 231 7.92 -37.89 -13.13
N GLN A 232 6.95 -37.09 -12.72
CA GLN A 232 5.53 -37.25 -13.07
C GLN A 232 5.31 -36.98 -14.55
N ASP A 233 5.87 -35.90 -15.08
CA ASP A 233 5.88 -35.56 -16.50
C ASP A 233 7.25 -35.05 -16.94
N PRO A 234 8.06 -35.84 -17.68
CA PRO A 234 9.37 -35.43 -18.17
C PRO A 234 9.34 -34.29 -19.21
N THR A 235 8.17 -33.92 -19.72
CA THR A 235 8.05 -32.84 -20.72
C THR A 235 7.90 -31.45 -20.11
N VAL A 236 7.62 -31.36 -18.81
CA VAL A 236 7.47 -30.08 -18.12
C VAL A 236 8.83 -29.41 -17.88
N GLN A 237 8.87 -28.10 -18.07
CA GLN A 237 10.05 -27.28 -17.78
C GLN A 237 10.37 -27.30 -16.28
N SER A 238 11.64 -27.46 -15.89
CA SER A 238 12.01 -27.36 -14.48
C SER A 238 11.71 -25.98 -13.90
N TYR A 239 11.48 -25.90 -12.59
CA TYR A 239 11.20 -24.62 -11.93
C TYR A 239 12.41 -23.68 -12.01
N THR A 240 13.62 -24.23 -11.96
CA THR A 240 14.86 -23.47 -12.12
C THR A 240 15.02 -22.92 -13.54
N ASP A 241 14.70 -23.72 -14.58
CA ASP A 241 14.76 -23.26 -15.96
C ASP A 241 13.66 -22.22 -16.25
N PHE A 242 12.46 -22.40 -15.69
CA PHE A 242 11.42 -21.38 -15.72
C PHE A 242 11.88 -20.07 -15.05
N ALA A 243 12.61 -20.14 -13.94
CA ALA A 243 13.14 -18.96 -13.27
C ALA A 243 14.18 -18.21 -14.12
N LYS A 244 15.00 -18.94 -14.88
CA LYS A 244 16.04 -18.39 -15.77
C LYS A 244 15.50 -17.85 -17.09
N ASP A 245 14.36 -18.35 -17.54
CA ASP A 245 13.80 -18.01 -18.83
C ASP A 245 13.16 -16.62 -18.82
N ASN A 246 13.84 -15.63 -19.40
CA ASN A 246 13.37 -14.25 -19.50
C ASN A 246 12.21 -14.06 -20.51
N THR A 247 11.90 -15.07 -21.32
CA THR A 247 10.79 -14.99 -22.29
C THR A 247 9.44 -15.30 -21.65
N THR A 248 9.42 -16.13 -20.59
CA THR A 248 8.22 -16.42 -19.83
C THR A 248 8.00 -15.37 -18.73
N LYS A 249 6.74 -15.03 -18.49
CA LYS A 249 6.34 -14.04 -17.48
C LYS A 249 5.69 -14.72 -16.29
N VAL A 250 5.87 -14.12 -15.12
CA VAL A 250 5.08 -14.46 -13.93
C VAL A 250 3.95 -13.46 -13.75
N ASN A 251 2.86 -13.91 -13.14
CA ASN A 251 1.79 -12.99 -12.76
C ASN A 251 2.22 -12.19 -11.51
N ALA A 252 2.55 -10.92 -11.68
CA ALA A 252 2.93 -10.01 -10.60
C ALA A 252 1.90 -8.88 -10.35
N LYS A 253 0.76 -8.86 -11.07
CA LYS A 253 -0.24 -7.77 -11.05
C LYS A 253 -0.79 -7.38 -9.68
N THR A 254 -0.78 -8.28 -8.71
CA THR A 254 -1.31 -8.02 -7.37
C THR A 254 -0.24 -8.05 -6.28
N LEU A 255 1.03 -8.10 -6.66
CA LEU A 255 2.15 -7.91 -5.74
C LEU A 255 2.42 -6.43 -5.52
N TYR A 256 2.77 -6.10 -4.31
CA TYR A 256 3.31 -4.79 -3.98
C TYR A 256 4.85 -4.82 -4.00
N PRO A 257 5.51 -3.72 -4.34
CA PRO A 257 6.97 -3.65 -4.36
C PRO A 257 7.63 -4.13 -3.06
N TYR A 258 7.05 -3.81 -1.89
CA TYR A 258 7.59 -4.23 -0.60
C TYR A 258 7.57 -5.76 -0.40
N GLU A 259 6.63 -6.47 -1.03
CA GLU A 259 6.59 -7.94 -0.94
C GLU A 259 7.81 -8.57 -1.66
N CYS A 260 8.23 -7.98 -2.78
CA CYS A 260 9.46 -8.39 -3.47
C CYS A 260 10.72 -8.03 -2.66
N VAL A 261 10.78 -6.81 -2.09
CA VAL A 261 11.90 -6.39 -1.23
C VAL A 261 12.03 -7.28 -0.01
N ALA A 262 10.93 -7.58 0.69
CA ALA A 262 10.95 -8.46 1.87
C ALA A 262 11.42 -9.88 1.53
N GLU A 263 11.08 -10.41 0.35
CA GLU A 263 11.57 -11.72 -0.09
C GLU A 263 13.04 -11.67 -0.55
N ALA A 264 13.46 -10.58 -1.20
CA ALA A 264 14.88 -10.37 -1.54
C ALA A 264 15.75 -10.30 -0.28
N MET A 265 15.30 -9.60 0.76
CA MET A 265 15.99 -9.57 2.05
C MET A 265 16.16 -10.96 2.68
N LYS A 266 15.12 -11.80 2.63
CA LYS A 266 15.20 -13.18 3.12
C LYS A 266 16.20 -14.01 2.32
N VAL A 267 16.20 -13.87 0.98
CA VAL A 267 17.15 -14.56 0.09
C VAL A 267 18.57 -14.10 0.38
N MET A 268 18.79 -12.78 0.46
CA MET A 268 20.11 -12.18 0.69
C MET A 268 20.54 -12.19 2.16
N ARG A 269 19.64 -12.60 3.07
CA ARG A 269 19.85 -12.62 4.53
C ARG A 269 20.32 -11.27 5.08
N CYS A 270 19.64 -10.20 4.67
CA CYS A 270 19.85 -8.84 5.12
C CYS A 270 18.57 -8.24 5.68
N ASP A 271 18.68 -7.14 6.40
CA ASP A 271 17.57 -6.32 6.87
C ASP A 271 17.93 -4.83 6.83
N TYR A 272 16.95 -3.96 7.02
CA TYR A 272 17.12 -2.51 7.20
C TYR A 272 17.06 -2.15 8.70
N GLY A 273 17.64 -2.97 9.56
CA GLY A 273 17.60 -2.77 11.01
C GLY A 273 18.65 -1.76 11.48
N TRP A 274 18.32 -1.05 12.56
CA TRP A 274 19.20 -0.09 13.25
C TRP A 274 20.50 -0.72 13.77
N TYR A 275 20.55 -2.03 13.84
CA TYR A 275 21.68 -2.83 14.31
C TYR A 275 22.30 -3.66 13.19
N GLY A 276 22.25 -3.20 11.95
CA GLY A 276 22.98 -3.68 10.78
C GLY A 276 23.63 -5.07 10.90
N HIS A 277 22.86 -6.10 11.27
CA HIS A 277 23.36 -7.47 11.25
C HIS A 277 23.29 -8.01 9.83
N THR A 278 24.21 -7.54 9.01
CA THR A 278 24.40 -8.02 7.67
C THR A 278 25.17 -9.32 7.70
N TYR A 279 24.44 -10.42 7.67
CA TYR A 279 25.04 -11.71 7.39
C TYR A 279 25.21 -11.85 5.87
N SER A 280 26.28 -11.27 5.34
CA SER A 280 26.68 -11.46 3.97
C SER A 280 27.02 -12.92 3.73
N LYS A 281 26.14 -13.68 3.08
CA LYS A 281 26.55 -14.82 2.28
C LYS A 281 26.45 -14.43 0.81
N ASN A 282 27.50 -14.68 0.04
CA ASN A 282 27.41 -14.68 -1.42
C ASN A 282 26.34 -15.71 -1.81
N VAL A 283 25.12 -15.24 -2.03
CA VAL A 283 24.05 -16.08 -2.56
C VAL A 283 24.31 -16.24 -4.04
N ASP A 284 24.37 -17.48 -4.51
CA ASP A 284 24.64 -17.80 -5.91
C ASP A 284 23.66 -17.03 -6.82
N LEU A 285 24.17 -16.44 -7.88
CA LEU A 285 23.36 -15.78 -8.91
C LEU A 285 22.36 -16.76 -9.56
N ASN A 286 22.65 -18.04 -9.56
CA ASN A 286 21.78 -19.10 -10.06
C ASN A 286 20.87 -19.72 -9.00
N ASP A 287 20.84 -19.22 -7.76
CA ASP A 287 19.87 -19.68 -6.76
C ASP A 287 18.45 -19.47 -7.25
N THR A 288 17.65 -20.53 -7.28
CA THR A 288 16.28 -20.52 -7.85
C THR A 288 15.39 -19.51 -7.16
N ASN A 289 15.50 -19.33 -5.83
CA ASN A 289 14.70 -18.35 -5.11
C ASN A 289 15.13 -16.92 -5.46
N ARG A 290 16.44 -16.69 -5.62
CA ARG A 290 16.98 -15.39 -6.07
C ARG A 290 16.45 -15.05 -7.48
N LEU A 291 16.56 -15.97 -8.41
CA LEU A 291 16.05 -15.81 -9.78
C LEU A 291 14.55 -15.52 -9.82
N MET A 292 13.77 -16.25 -9.02
CA MET A 292 12.32 -16.05 -8.96
C MET A 292 11.94 -14.70 -8.35
N VAL A 293 12.62 -14.23 -7.31
CA VAL A 293 12.36 -12.91 -6.72
C VAL A 293 12.69 -11.81 -7.71
N ASN A 294 13.82 -11.90 -8.42
CA ASN A 294 14.18 -10.98 -9.50
C ASN A 294 13.09 -10.97 -10.59
N LYS A 295 12.66 -12.16 -11.04
CA LYS A 295 11.62 -12.31 -12.05
C LYS A 295 10.28 -11.68 -11.63
N TYR A 296 9.89 -11.79 -10.36
CA TYR A 296 8.68 -11.11 -9.86
C TYR A 296 8.82 -9.60 -9.88
N TRP A 297 9.96 -9.04 -9.48
CA TRP A 297 10.22 -7.60 -9.54
C TRP A 297 10.17 -7.06 -10.96
N ASP A 298 10.82 -7.72 -11.90
CA ASP A 298 10.89 -7.32 -13.31
C ASP A 298 9.50 -7.34 -13.97
N ASN A 299 8.60 -8.22 -13.50
CA ASN A 299 7.23 -8.35 -13.99
C ASN A 299 6.18 -7.54 -13.18
N LEU A 300 6.60 -6.68 -12.24
CA LEU A 300 5.67 -5.73 -11.62
C LEU A 300 5.06 -4.82 -12.68
N GLU A 301 3.76 -4.53 -12.53
CA GLU A 301 3.04 -3.61 -13.43
C GLU A 301 3.76 -2.26 -13.47
N ASP A 302 3.86 -1.66 -14.65
CA ASP A 302 4.41 -0.31 -14.81
C ASP A 302 3.29 0.74 -14.72
N TYR A 303 3.19 1.40 -13.58
CA TYR A 303 2.20 2.45 -13.34
C TYR A 303 2.64 3.84 -13.81
N PHE A 304 3.84 3.98 -14.37
CA PHE A 304 4.25 5.18 -15.08
C PHE A 304 3.83 5.15 -16.56
N ASN A 305 3.44 3.98 -17.09
CA ASN A 305 2.99 3.78 -18.46
C ASN A 305 3.97 4.37 -19.49
N ASP A 306 5.25 4.17 -19.27
CA ASP A 306 6.34 4.72 -20.09
C ASP A 306 6.40 6.26 -20.15
N ALA A 307 5.62 6.97 -19.33
CA ALA A 307 5.64 8.43 -19.30
C ALA A 307 6.94 8.98 -18.67
N THR A 308 7.38 10.13 -19.16
CA THR A 308 8.50 10.87 -18.54
C THR A 308 8.03 11.52 -17.26
N PHE A 309 8.75 11.29 -16.17
CA PHE A 309 8.52 11.90 -14.88
C PHE A 309 9.68 12.84 -14.52
N ASN A 310 9.41 14.14 -14.54
CA ASN A 310 10.37 15.14 -14.06
C ASN A 310 10.25 15.28 -12.55
N GLY A 311 10.76 14.28 -11.83
CA GLY A 311 10.66 14.26 -10.38
C GLY A 311 11.45 13.14 -9.73
N MET A 312 11.49 13.16 -8.40
CA MET A 312 12.28 12.22 -7.60
C MET A 312 11.54 11.85 -6.32
N ALA A 313 11.77 10.63 -5.83
CA ALA A 313 11.30 10.20 -4.53
C ALA A 313 12.24 10.69 -3.42
N ILE A 314 11.66 11.10 -2.29
CA ILE A 314 12.36 11.41 -1.04
C ILE A 314 11.83 10.44 0.02
N VAL A 315 12.67 9.53 0.45
CA VAL A 315 12.29 8.35 1.25
C VAL A 315 12.72 8.53 2.69
N ASP A 316 11.76 8.40 3.59
CA ASP A 316 11.99 8.42 5.04
C ASP A 316 12.66 7.13 5.50
N THR A 317 13.80 7.26 6.15
CA THR A 317 14.57 6.15 6.72
C THR A 317 14.82 6.34 8.23
N SER A 318 13.95 7.11 8.88
CA SER A 318 14.01 7.37 10.32
C SER A 318 13.64 6.15 11.16
N GLY A 319 13.98 6.20 12.44
CA GLY A 319 13.73 5.10 13.39
C GLY A 319 12.26 4.73 13.55
N SER A 320 11.33 5.69 13.38
CA SER A 320 9.89 5.46 13.44
C SER A 320 9.37 4.54 12.32
N MET A 321 10.06 4.50 11.19
CA MET A 321 9.75 3.66 10.04
C MET A 321 10.15 2.19 10.23
N CYS A 322 11.02 1.88 11.21
CA CYS A 322 11.55 0.53 11.42
C CYS A 322 10.49 -0.43 11.99
N GLY A 323 10.61 -1.70 11.62
CA GLY A 323 9.75 -2.78 12.10
C GLY A 323 10.22 -4.14 11.60
N SER A 324 9.81 -5.21 12.28
CA SER A 324 10.21 -6.60 11.95
C SER A 324 9.33 -7.27 10.89
N ASN A 325 8.20 -6.68 10.58
CA ASN A 325 7.26 -7.25 9.61
C ASN A 325 7.66 -6.94 8.17
N ALA A 326 7.27 -7.78 7.24
CA ALA A 326 7.50 -7.55 5.80
C ALA A 326 6.89 -6.23 5.31
N ASP A 327 5.75 -5.82 5.89
CA ASP A 327 5.03 -4.58 5.61
C ASP A 327 5.40 -3.42 6.56
N ALA A 328 6.58 -3.50 7.21
CA ALA A 328 7.11 -2.37 7.96
C ALA A 328 7.19 -1.10 7.09
N PRO A 329 6.90 0.08 7.62
CA PRO A 329 6.91 1.32 6.84
C PRO A 329 8.19 1.54 6.04
N ILE A 330 9.35 1.20 6.61
CA ILE A 330 10.65 1.33 5.95
C ILE A 330 10.74 0.45 4.69
N ASN A 331 10.27 -0.81 4.75
CA ASN A 331 10.27 -1.71 3.60
C ASN A 331 9.35 -1.17 2.49
N VAL A 332 8.21 -0.62 2.88
CA VAL A 332 7.27 0.01 1.94
C VAL A 332 7.90 1.24 1.31
N ALA A 333 8.43 2.15 2.10
CA ALA A 333 8.99 3.42 1.61
C ALA A 333 10.19 3.20 0.69
N ILE A 334 11.14 2.36 1.08
CA ILE A 334 12.31 2.03 0.24
C ILE A 334 11.87 1.33 -1.05
N SER A 335 10.95 0.36 -0.96
CA SER A 335 10.49 -0.36 -2.15
C SER A 335 9.78 0.55 -3.15
N LEU A 336 8.99 1.52 -2.68
CA LEU A 336 8.34 2.52 -3.53
C LEU A 336 9.37 3.50 -4.11
N GLY A 337 10.39 3.91 -3.33
CA GLY A 337 11.50 4.72 -3.82
C GLY A 337 12.29 4.02 -4.93
N MET A 338 12.65 2.75 -4.72
CA MET A 338 13.32 1.91 -5.75
C MET A 338 12.44 1.74 -6.98
N TYR A 339 11.15 1.45 -6.78
CA TYR A 339 10.20 1.30 -7.88
C TYR A 339 10.08 2.60 -8.70
N CYS A 340 9.93 3.75 -8.03
CA CYS A 340 9.90 5.05 -8.68
C CYS A 340 11.18 5.28 -9.49
N ALA A 341 12.36 5.09 -8.89
CA ALA A 341 13.63 5.32 -9.53
C ALA A 341 13.90 4.41 -10.75
N GLU A 342 13.43 3.16 -10.74
CA GLU A 342 13.65 2.22 -11.84
C GLU A 342 12.60 2.31 -12.96
N LYS A 343 11.32 2.57 -12.61
CA LYS A 343 10.22 2.59 -13.59
C LYS A 343 9.99 3.98 -14.19
N ALA A 344 10.22 5.05 -13.43
CA ALA A 344 10.09 6.41 -13.94
C ALA A 344 11.15 6.69 -15.02
N LYS A 345 10.71 7.13 -16.21
CA LYS A 345 11.60 7.64 -17.25
C LYS A 345 11.84 9.14 -17.03
N GLY A 346 13.06 9.60 -17.21
CA GLY A 346 13.40 11.02 -17.05
C GLY A 346 14.81 11.25 -16.55
N PRO A 347 15.17 12.52 -16.24
CA PRO A 347 16.54 12.89 -15.89
C PRO A 347 17.01 12.30 -14.56
N TYR A 348 16.09 11.90 -13.68
CA TYR A 348 16.40 11.37 -12.35
C TYR A 348 16.24 9.85 -12.25
N ASN A 349 16.08 9.14 -13.38
CA ASN A 349 16.00 7.68 -13.41
C ASN A 349 17.19 7.04 -12.68
N GLY A 350 16.94 5.99 -11.94
CA GLY A 350 17.95 5.28 -11.14
C GLY A 350 18.34 5.97 -9.82
N HIS A 351 17.71 7.09 -9.47
CA HIS A 351 18.09 7.88 -8.30
C HIS A 351 16.89 8.23 -7.41
N PHE A 352 17.15 8.35 -6.11
CA PHE A 352 16.24 8.93 -5.12
C PHE A 352 17.04 9.51 -3.94
N ILE A 353 16.38 10.26 -3.06
CA ILE A 353 16.99 10.80 -1.84
C ILE A 353 16.42 10.06 -0.65
N THR A 354 17.25 9.67 0.32
CA THR A 354 16.80 9.28 1.65
C THR A 354 17.00 10.42 2.62
N PHE A 355 16.15 10.51 3.63
CA PHE A 355 16.36 11.42 4.73
C PHE A 355 16.20 10.72 6.07
N SER A 356 17.11 11.10 6.95
CA SER A 356 17.18 10.74 8.35
C SER A 356 17.87 11.87 9.10
N SER A 357 18.92 11.64 9.87
CA SER A 357 19.76 12.71 10.44
C SER A 357 20.49 13.51 9.35
N ASN A 358 20.98 12.81 8.33
CA ASN A 358 21.63 13.39 7.16
C ASN A 358 20.98 12.86 5.88
N PRO A 359 20.61 13.73 4.92
CA PRO A 359 20.09 13.28 3.64
C PRO A 359 21.18 12.61 2.82
N THR A 360 20.81 11.54 2.12
CA THR A 360 21.72 10.81 1.24
C THR A 360 21.13 10.72 -0.16
N PHE A 361 21.91 11.16 -1.16
CA PHE A 361 21.58 10.92 -2.56
C PHE A 361 21.97 9.48 -2.92
N VAL A 362 20.98 8.70 -3.34
CA VAL A 362 21.11 7.26 -3.59
C VAL A 362 21.03 7.00 -5.08
N LYS A 363 22.01 6.30 -5.61
CA LYS A 363 21.98 5.68 -6.93
C LYS A 363 21.74 4.19 -6.77
N ILE A 364 20.75 3.66 -7.48
CA ILE A 364 20.44 2.24 -7.44
C ILE A 364 21.44 1.48 -8.30
N GLU A 365 22.30 0.69 -7.68
CA GLU A 365 23.34 -0.12 -8.33
C GLU A 365 23.25 -1.57 -7.88
N GLY A 366 23.49 -2.51 -8.79
CA GLY A 366 23.50 -3.94 -8.52
C GLY A 366 23.38 -4.77 -9.80
N VAL A 367 23.84 -6.02 -9.73
CA VAL A 367 23.79 -6.96 -10.87
C VAL A 367 22.39 -7.48 -11.14
N ASP A 368 21.54 -7.51 -10.13
CA ASP A 368 20.13 -7.89 -10.19
C ASP A 368 19.35 -7.22 -9.04
N PHE A 369 18.03 -7.42 -8.99
CA PHE A 369 17.18 -6.80 -7.96
C PHE A 369 17.59 -7.21 -6.54
N CYS A 370 17.89 -8.49 -6.30
CA CYS A 370 18.31 -8.95 -4.97
C CYS A 370 19.63 -8.28 -4.52
N ASP A 371 20.59 -8.09 -5.43
CA ASP A 371 21.84 -7.37 -5.12
C ASP A 371 21.58 -5.89 -4.85
N LYS A 372 20.68 -5.26 -5.60
CA LYS A 372 20.26 -3.87 -5.33
C LYS A 372 19.67 -3.73 -3.92
N VAL A 373 18.77 -4.62 -3.52
CA VAL A 373 18.18 -4.62 -2.16
C VAL A 373 19.27 -4.84 -1.10
N TYR A 374 20.20 -5.76 -1.35
CA TYR A 374 21.33 -5.99 -0.44
C TYR A 374 22.20 -4.74 -0.28
N ARG A 375 22.57 -4.07 -1.38
CA ARG A 375 23.37 -2.83 -1.32
C ARG A 375 22.62 -1.71 -0.59
N MET A 376 21.32 -1.61 -0.80
CA MET A 376 20.47 -0.70 -0.05
C MET A 376 20.48 -0.97 1.44
N SER A 377 20.50 -2.24 1.87
CA SER A 377 20.57 -2.60 3.29
C SER A 377 21.91 -2.25 3.97
N GLN A 378 22.95 -1.97 3.18
CA GLN A 378 24.27 -1.54 3.68
C GLN A 378 24.40 -0.02 3.84
N ALA A 379 23.43 0.75 3.39
CA ALA A 379 23.47 2.19 3.51
C ALA A 379 23.37 2.63 4.99
N ASP A 380 23.91 3.79 5.31
CA ASP A 380 23.80 4.36 6.65
C ASP A 380 22.40 4.95 6.85
N TRP A 381 21.61 4.27 7.67
CA TRP A 381 20.24 4.67 8.02
C TRP A 381 20.26 5.37 9.38
N GLY A 382 20.20 6.70 9.36
CA GLY A 382 20.16 7.50 10.60
C GLY A 382 18.79 7.45 11.31
N GLY A 383 18.74 7.85 12.59
CA GLY A 383 17.54 7.70 13.44
C GLY A 383 16.56 8.85 13.48
N SER A 384 16.84 9.99 12.84
CA SER A 384 16.07 11.24 12.92
C SER A 384 15.20 11.44 11.66
N THR A 385 14.17 12.31 11.73
CA THR A 385 13.26 12.61 10.61
C THR A 385 13.49 14.04 10.11
N ASN A 386 14.71 14.33 9.66
CA ASN A 386 15.13 15.66 9.21
C ASN A 386 14.94 15.85 7.69
N VAL A 387 13.71 16.04 7.26
CA VAL A 387 13.40 16.28 5.84
C VAL A 387 13.89 17.67 5.37
N GLU A 388 13.98 18.65 6.27
CA GLU A 388 14.49 20.00 5.96
C GLU A 388 15.89 19.94 5.35
N ALA A 389 16.77 19.11 5.91
CA ALA A 389 18.13 18.95 5.39
C ALA A 389 18.16 18.43 3.92
N ALA A 390 17.20 17.60 3.52
CA ALA A 390 17.11 17.12 2.13
C ALA A 390 16.74 18.26 1.18
N PHE A 391 15.81 19.13 1.57
CA PHE A 391 15.44 20.31 0.79
C PHE A 391 16.56 21.36 0.76
N ASP A 392 17.30 21.54 1.86
CA ASP A 392 18.45 22.43 1.93
C ASP A 392 19.58 21.93 1.04
N MET A 393 19.86 20.63 1.04
CA MET A 393 20.84 20.03 0.13
C MET A 393 20.51 20.31 -1.34
N MET A 394 19.25 20.17 -1.74
CA MET A 394 18.83 20.45 -3.13
C MET A 394 18.94 21.94 -3.45
N LEU A 395 18.51 22.82 -2.55
CA LEU A 395 18.60 24.28 -2.74
C LEU A 395 20.05 24.73 -2.82
N ASP A 396 20.92 24.21 -1.95
CA ASP A 396 22.36 24.52 -1.95
C ASP A 396 23.03 24.12 -3.27
N VAL A 397 22.65 22.94 -3.82
CA VAL A 397 23.13 22.48 -5.13
C VAL A 397 22.67 23.45 -6.24
N ALA A 398 21.41 23.87 -6.21
CA ALA A 398 20.86 24.81 -7.19
C ALA A 398 21.59 26.17 -7.14
N ILE A 399 21.79 26.69 -5.95
CA ILE A 399 22.49 27.99 -5.75
C ILE A 399 23.96 27.89 -6.17
N LYS A 400 24.69 26.87 -5.70
CA LYS A 400 26.14 26.75 -5.97
C LYS A 400 26.45 26.52 -7.45
N ASN A 401 25.57 25.85 -8.17
CA ASN A 401 25.75 25.57 -9.59
C ASN A 401 25.01 26.55 -10.51
N HIS A 402 24.36 27.57 -9.95
CA HIS A 402 23.57 28.57 -10.68
C HIS A 402 22.55 27.96 -11.63
N LEU A 403 21.85 26.87 -11.15
CA LEU A 403 20.90 26.14 -11.95
C LEU A 403 19.68 27.02 -12.26
N SER A 404 19.13 26.85 -13.46
CA SER A 404 17.83 27.42 -13.81
C SER A 404 16.68 26.57 -13.19
N GLN A 405 15.46 27.12 -13.17
CA GLN A 405 14.30 26.43 -12.55
C GLN A 405 13.97 25.13 -13.26
N ASP A 406 14.21 24.99 -14.54
CA ASP A 406 13.96 23.82 -15.37
C ASP A 406 15.02 22.70 -15.20
N GLU A 407 16.15 23.02 -14.57
CA GLU A 407 17.18 22.03 -14.21
C GLU A 407 16.93 21.39 -12.83
N ILE A 408 15.90 21.86 -12.11
CA ILE A 408 15.51 21.34 -10.79
C ILE A 408 14.32 20.39 -10.96
N PRO A 409 14.17 19.33 -10.13
CA PRO A 409 12.99 18.46 -10.17
C PRO A 409 11.70 19.26 -10.05
N GLU A 410 10.75 19.03 -10.95
CA GLU A 410 9.44 19.68 -10.89
C GLU A 410 8.55 19.09 -9.80
N ASN A 411 8.72 17.78 -9.54
CA ASN A 411 7.90 17.02 -8.62
C ASN A 411 8.77 16.26 -7.60
N LEU A 412 8.36 16.28 -6.34
CA LEU A 412 8.96 15.47 -5.27
C LEU A 412 7.89 14.62 -4.59
N ILE A 413 8.17 13.33 -4.46
CA ILE A 413 7.29 12.37 -3.77
C ILE A 413 7.92 12.03 -2.43
N ILE A 414 7.36 12.55 -1.34
CA ILE A 414 7.84 12.33 0.04
C ILE A 414 7.11 11.12 0.61
N ILE A 415 7.84 10.02 0.81
CA ILE A 415 7.31 8.74 1.28
C ILE A 415 7.71 8.56 2.74
N SER A 416 6.75 8.70 3.68
CA SER A 416 7.02 8.77 5.12
C SER A 416 5.79 8.36 5.94
N ASP A 417 5.95 8.22 7.27
CA ASP A 417 4.84 8.18 8.25
C ASP A 417 4.36 9.57 8.68
N MET A 418 4.93 10.63 8.07
CA MET A 418 4.61 12.06 8.30
C MET A 418 4.95 12.59 9.70
N GLU A 419 5.80 11.94 10.47
CA GLU A 419 6.24 12.38 11.79
C GLU A 419 7.56 13.19 11.73
N PHE A 420 7.55 14.29 10.97
CA PHE A 420 8.72 15.13 10.73
C PHE A 420 9.22 15.85 11.99
N ASN A 421 10.54 16.16 12.03
CA ASN A 421 11.13 16.99 13.05
C ASN A 421 10.67 18.45 12.92
N SER A 422 10.73 19.20 14.05
CA SER A 422 10.54 20.65 14.03
C SER A 422 11.62 21.33 13.20
N CYS A 423 11.23 22.38 12.45
CA CYS A 423 12.15 23.20 11.66
C CYS A 423 13.20 23.87 12.56
N VAL A 424 14.48 23.71 12.22
CA VAL A 424 15.60 24.25 13.00
C VAL A 424 16.10 25.59 12.44
N THR A 425 16.01 25.79 11.12
CA THR A 425 16.64 26.94 10.43
C THR A 425 15.72 28.13 10.19
N SER A 426 14.43 28.01 10.41
CA SER A 426 13.49 29.13 10.17
C SER A 426 13.53 30.26 11.20
N GLY A 427 14.57 30.34 12.03
CA GLY A 427 14.76 31.46 12.98
C GLY A 427 13.77 31.52 14.12
N THR A 428 12.89 30.52 14.24
CA THR A 428 11.85 30.43 15.24
C THR A 428 12.20 29.43 16.34
N ARG A 429 13.41 29.53 16.88
CA ARG A 429 13.61 29.12 18.26
C ARG A 429 12.69 29.99 19.10
N SER A 430 11.66 29.38 19.67
CA SER A 430 11.02 29.94 20.85
C SER A 430 12.07 30.06 21.94
N THR A 431 12.86 31.11 21.85
CA THR A 431 13.71 31.55 22.96
C THR A 431 12.82 32.38 23.84
N SER A 432 12.51 31.82 24.98
CA SER A 432 12.20 32.53 26.21
C SER A 432 10.77 32.91 26.45
N CYS A 433 10.32 32.41 27.50
CA CYS A 433 9.81 33.13 28.67
C CYS A 433 10.02 34.64 28.57
N TRP A 434 8.91 35.38 28.44
CA TRP A 434 8.82 36.86 28.56
C TRP A 434 9.01 37.67 27.28
N GLY A 435 7.90 37.90 26.59
CA GLY A 435 7.73 39.05 25.71
C GLY A 435 7.43 38.74 24.25
N GLY A 436 6.18 38.94 23.85
CA GLY A 436 5.77 39.15 22.46
C GLY A 436 5.48 37.87 21.64
N CYS A 437 4.23 37.43 21.68
CA CYS A 437 3.71 36.37 20.82
C CYS A 437 3.63 36.81 19.34
N GLY A 438 4.72 36.77 18.62
CA GLY A 438 4.72 36.64 17.17
C GLY A 438 4.78 35.15 16.84
N GLY A 439 3.67 34.40 17.05
CA GLY A 439 3.65 32.97 16.79
C GLY A 439 3.83 32.70 15.32
N VAL A 440 4.88 31.97 14.96
CA VAL A 440 5.04 31.38 13.63
C VAL A 440 3.89 30.41 13.41
N LYS A 441 3.08 30.71 12.41
CA LYS A 441 1.90 29.95 12.02
C LYS A 441 2.17 28.98 10.85
N ASP A 442 3.40 28.99 10.35
CA ASP A 442 3.77 28.20 9.17
C ASP A 442 4.15 26.76 9.57
N THR A 443 3.71 25.80 8.78
CA THR A 443 4.25 24.44 8.85
C THR A 443 5.70 24.43 8.33
N LEU A 444 6.40 23.31 8.59
CA LEU A 444 7.74 23.07 8.10
C LEU A 444 7.86 23.34 6.58
N PHE A 445 6.95 22.81 5.79
CA PHE A 445 6.99 22.93 4.32
C PHE A 445 6.58 24.32 3.82
N GLU A 446 5.70 25.03 4.51
CA GLU A 446 5.37 26.43 4.22
C GLU A 446 6.59 27.33 4.48
N ALA A 447 7.36 27.06 5.55
CA ALA A 447 8.60 27.77 5.84
C ALA A 447 9.69 27.48 4.78
N MET A 448 9.85 26.23 4.37
CA MET A 448 10.79 25.86 3.30
C MET A 448 10.43 26.50 1.96
N ALA A 449 9.15 26.55 1.60
CA ALA A 449 8.70 27.23 0.38
C ALA A 449 9.10 28.73 0.37
N LYS A 450 8.95 29.40 1.52
CA LYS A 450 9.38 30.80 1.68
C LYS A 450 10.90 30.93 1.56
N LYS A 451 11.68 30.01 2.13
CA LYS A 451 13.14 29.98 2.02
C LYS A 451 13.57 29.84 0.55
N TRP A 452 13.03 28.90 -0.19
CA TRP A 452 13.31 28.71 -1.63
C TRP A 452 13.00 29.99 -2.43
N ALA A 453 11.84 30.60 -2.18
CA ALA A 453 11.43 31.84 -2.83
C ALA A 453 12.39 33.00 -2.54
N SER A 454 12.99 33.08 -1.35
CA SER A 454 13.97 34.13 -1.00
C SER A 454 15.26 34.04 -1.80
N TYR A 455 15.58 32.86 -2.36
CA TYR A 455 16.73 32.67 -3.28
C TYR A 455 16.32 32.70 -4.76
N GLY A 456 15.05 33.04 -5.06
CA GLY A 456 14.55 33.16 -6.43
C GLY A 456 14.07 31.82 -7.04
N TYR A 457 14.03 30.75 -6.28
CA TYR A 457 13.56 29.43 -6.73
C TYR A 457 12.14 29.15 -6.28
N LYS A 458 11.38 28.51 -7.14
CA LYS A 458 10.08 27.94 -6.79
C LYS A 458 10.29 26.50 -6.31
N MET A 459 9.83 26.21 -5.09
CA MET A 459 9.88 24.86 -4.56
C MET A 459 9.08 23.89 -5.45
N PRO A 460 9.59 22.67 -5.70
CA PRO A 460 8.87 21.64 -6.46
C PRO A 460 7.45 21.38 -5.96
N ARG A 461 6.59 20.82 -6.81
CA ARG A 461 5.31 20.27 -6.41
C ARG A 461 5.52 19.10 -5.45
N LEU A 462 4.77 19.04 -4.36
CA LEU A 462 4.92 18.03 -3.33
C LEU A 462 3.79 17.00 -3.36
N THR A 463 4.15 15.74 -3.37
CA THR A 463 3.24 14.63 -3.08
C THR A 463 3.62 14.02 -1.74
N PHE A 464 2.75 14.13 -0.75
CA PHE A 464 2.91 13.47 0.53
C PHE A 464 2.27 12.07 0.46
N TRP A 465 3.11 11.05 0.48
CA TRP A 465 2.68 9.66 0.46
C TRP A 465 2.83 9.05 1.84
N ASN A 466 1.71 8.99 2.57
CA ASN A 466 1.68 8.44 3.91
C ASN A 466 1.60 6.90 3.86
N VAL A 467 2.63 6.22 4.37
CA VAL A 467 2.69 4.76 4.42
C VAL A 467 2.21 4.18 5.76
N GLN A 468 2.18 5.00 6.83
CA GLN A 468 1.65 4.63 8.14
C GLN A 468 1.23 5.87 8.94
N ALA A 469 -0.06 6.11 9.08
CA ALA A 469 -0.57 7.22 9.87
C ALA A 469 -0.61 6.87 11.37
N ARG A 470 0.33 7.42 12.14
CA ARG A 470 0.33 7.35 13.61
C ARG A 470 -0.61 8.39 14.19
N GLN A 471 -0.57 9.59 13.64
CA GLN A 471 -1.44 10.72 13.96
C GLN A 471 -2.14 11.23 12.70
N ASN A 472 -3.04 12.20 12.87
CA ASN A 472 -3.69 12.90 11.77
C ASN A 472 -2.87 14.13 11.40
N ASN A 473 -1.78 13.93 10.68
CA ASN A 473 -0.87 14.99 10.27
C ASN A 473 -1.06 15.33 8.80
N ILE A 474 -1.42 16.58 8.54
CA ILE A 474 -1.44 17.20 7.21
C ILE A 474 -0.24 18.16 7.14
N PRO A 475 0.85 17.81 6.45
CA PRO A 475 2.12 18.52 6.55
C PRO A 475 2.09 19.97 6.08
N MET A 476 1.22 20.30 5.13
CA MET A 476 1.13 21.63 4.51
C MET A 476 -0.32 21.89 4.09
N ARG A 477 -0.73 23.16 3.94
CA ARG A 477 -2.01 23.49 3.30
C ARG A 477 -1.95 23.21 1.81
N ASP A 478 -3.09 22.81 1.24
CA ASP A 478 -3.20 22.73 -0.20
C ASP A 478 -3.19 24.14 -0.80
N ASP A 479 -2.12 24.46 -1.50
CA ASP A 479 -1.90 25.72 -2.23
C ASP A 479 -2.05 25.52 -3.76
N GLY A 480 -2.65 24.41 -4.18
CA GLY A 480 -2.79 24.01 -5.58
C GLY A 480 -1.57 23.27 -6.15
N ARG A 481 -0.54 23.01 -5.32
CA ARG A 481 0.69 22.29 -5.71
C ARG A 481 1.00 21.10 -4.81
N VAL A 482 0.05 20.75 -3.93
CA VAL A 482 0.21 19.68 -2.97
C VAL A 482 -0.77 18.56 -3.27
N THR A 483 -0.29 17.33 -3.16
CA THR A 483 -1.10 16.12 -3.31
C THR A 483 -0.92 15.24 -2.09
N TYR A 484 -2.01 14.64 -1.59
CA TYR A 484 -1.99 13.71 -0.45
C TYR A 484 -2.46 12.35 -0.91
N VAL A 485 -1.64 11.34 -0.66
CA VAL A 485 -1.94 9.94 -0.95
C VAL A 485 -1.49 9.06 0.20
N SER A 486 -2.07 7.88 0.32
CA SER A 486 -1.69 6.95 1.40
C SER A 486 -1.74 5.51 0.97
N GLY A 487 -1.05 4.64 1.71
CA GLY A 487 -1.06 3.20 1.52
C GLY A 487 0.20 2.66 0.85
N MET A 488 0.14 1.39 0.44
CA MET A 488 1.31 0.65 -0.05
C MET A 488 1.22 0.28 -1.53
N SER A 489 0.12 0.68 -2.20
CA SER A 489 -0.16 0.28 -3.57
C SER A 489 0.60 1.14 -4.57
N PRO A 490 1.40 0.56 -5.48
CA PRO A 490 2.11 1.33 -6.51
C PRO A 490 1.17 1.96 -7.55
N VAL A 491 -0.09 1.58 -7.59
CA VAL A 491 -1.12 2.22 -8.46
C VAL A 491 -1.25 3.72 -8.21
N ILE A 492 -0.79 4.19 -7.05
CA ILE A 492 -0.74 5.61 -6.69
C ILE A 492 0.16 6.41 -7.65
N PHE A 493 1.22 5.82 -8.18
CA PHE A 493 2.09 6.52 -9.16
C PHE A 493 1.31 7.00 -10.38
N GLU A 494 0.38 6.18 -10.91
CA GLU A 494 -0.51 6.61 -12.00
C GLU A 494 -1.31 7.88 -11.66
N GLN A 495 -1.69 8.02 -10.39
CA GLN A 495 -2.43 9.18 -9.91
C GLN A 495 -1.52 10.40 -9.75
N VAL A 496 -0.35 10.21 -9.14
CA VAL A 496 0.64 11.28 -8.92
C VAL A 496 1.13 11.87 -10.24
N MET A 497 1.28 11.03 -11.29
CA MET A 497 1.68 11.47 -12.62
C MET A 497 0.71 12.46 -13.29
N LYS A 498 -0.56 12.51 -12.84
CA LYS A 498 -1.54 13.48 -13.37
C LYS A 498 -1.28 14.91 -12.93
N GLY A 499 -0.46 15.14 -11.91
CA GLY A 499 -0.13 16.47 -11.39
C GLY A 499 -1.34 17.28 -10.90
N LEU A 500 -2.38 16.61 -10.42
CA LEU A 500 -3.60 17.23 -9.91
C LEU A 500 -3.44 17.73 -8.47
N THR A 501 -4.31 18.65 -8.05
CA THR A 501 -4.44 18.99 -6.63
C THR A 501 -4.95 17.80 -5.82
N ALA A 502 -4.83 17.85 -4.50
CA ALA A 502 -5.33 16.77 -3.65
C ALA A 502 -6.83 16.52 -3.83
N TRP A 503 -7.62 17.59 -3.94
CA TRP A 503 -9.06 17.50 -4.19
C TRP A 503 -9.38 16.95 -5.57
N ASP A 504 -8.77 17.50 -6.62
CA ASP A 504 -9.03 17.09 -8.00
C ASP A 504 -8.62 15.63 -8.23
N LEU A 505 -7.52 15.19 -7.61
CA LEU A 505 -7.07 13.80 -7.65
C LEU A 505 -8.10 12.85 -7.03
N MET A 506 -8.62 13.21 -5.86
CA MET A 506 -9.66 12.43 -5.20
C MET A 506 -10.91 12.33 -6.08
N MET A 507 -11.38 13.46 -6.62
CA MET A 507 -12.57 13.51 -7.47
C MET A 507 -12.37 12.74 -8.77
N ASP A 508 -11.24 12.94 -9.47
CA ASP A 508 -10.89 12.19 -10.69
C ASP A 508 -10.95 10.67 -10.46
N LYS A 509 -10.47 10.23 -9.28
CA LYS A 509 -10.50 8.80 -8.94
C LYS A 509 -11.88 8.30 -8.59
N LEU A 510 -12.62 9.02 -7.73
CA LEU A 510 -13.93 8.58 -7.24
C LEU A 510 -15.05 8.74 -8.26
N ASP A 511 -14.91 9.62 -9.24
CA ASP A 511 -15.85 9.81 -10.36
C ASP A 511 -15.49 8.96 -11.58
N SER A 512 -14.44 8.15 -11.50
CA SER A 512 -14.14 7.20 -12.58
C SER A 512 -15.28 6.18 -12.76
N PRO A 513 -15.51 5.68 -13.99
CA PRO A 513 -16.57 4.69 -14.29
C PRO A 513 -16.55 3.47 -13.37
N ARG A 514 -15.37 3.16 -12.81
CA ARG A 514 -15.19 2.02 -11.91
C ARG A 514 -16.02 2.14 -10.63
N TYR A 515 -16.19 3.34 -10.08
CA TYR A 515 -16.90 3.57 -8.81
C TYR A 515 -18.31 4.16 -8.98
N GLU A 516 -18.80 4.37 -10.21
CA GLU A 516 -20.15 4.86 -10.48
C GLU A 516 -21.26 3.93 -9.93
N VAL A 517 -20.98 2.63 -9.86
CA VAL A 517 -21.92 1.62 -9.35
C VAL A 517 -22.18 1.74 -7.84
N ILE A 518 -21.36 2.48 -7.11
CA ILE A 518 -21.46 2.67 -5.66
C ILE A 518 -22.43 3.83 -5.37
N CYS A 519 -23.46 3.57 -4.52
CA CYS A 519 -24.55 4.53 -4.25
C CYS A 519 -25.07 4.47 -2.80
#